data_d8d608331dbaff1976fb2c5a3ca77e5d
#
_entry.id   d8d608331dbaff1976fb2c5a3ca77e5d
#
_cell.length_a   1.000
_cell.length_b   1.000
_cell.length_c   1.000
_cell.angle_alpha   90.00
_cell.angle_beta   90.00
_cell.angle_gamma   90.00
#
_symmetry.space_group_name_H-M   'P 1'
#
loop_
_entity.id
_entity.type
_entity.pdbx_description
1 polymer ?
#
loop_
_entity_poly.entity_id
_entity_poly.type
_entity_poly.pdbx_seq_one_letter_code
_entity_poly.pdbx_strand_id
1 'polypeptide(L)'
;MSLLSSDENAAYWENRHRREGDLRSGGHVSYDEATNQMFYMRRLSMLLEFIGDQSDPQAPLYILDAGCGKGWFSRELAKFGHQVDGIDGSATAIELCQERGGGPRYFRSTLSAWRSPWLYDVVASIDVLFHILDDDEWERTVRNLASLVRLGGKFILSDWGEDGDRVYGNYQVVRGRKRYLPLLDERGLRFDGWHPFKFRGSPIGFHVFTRTR
;
A
#
# COMPACT_ATOMS: atom_id res chain seq x y z
N MET A 1 -24.75 1.11 -10.09
CA MET A 1 -24.53 1.61 -8.72
C MET A 1 -23.60 2.82 -8.80
N SER A 2 -23.90 3.92 -8.10
CA SER A 2 -22.97 5.04 -7.98
C SER A 2 -21.81 4.65 -7.03
N LEU A 3 -20.63 5.23 -7.24
CA LEU A 3 -19.51 5.10 -6.32
C LEU A 3 -19.89 5.73 -4.97
N LEU A 4 -19.28 5.24 -3.90
CA LEU A 4 -19.37 5.88 -2.59
C LEU A 4 -18.75 7.28 -2.64
N SER A 5 -19.30 8.23 -1.92
CA SER A 5 -18.64 9.51 -1.65
C SER A 5 -17.37 9.28 -0.80
N SER A 6 -16.51 10.28 -0.71
CA SER A 6 -15.29 10.20 0.12
C SER A 6 -15.60 9.89 1.59
N ASP A 7 -16.66 10.52 2.15
CA ASP A 7 -17.07 10.28 3.55
C ASP A 7 -17.66 8.88 3.75
N GLU A 8 -18.48 8.40 2.83
CA GLU A 8 -19.02 7.04 2.86
C GLU A 8 -17.91 5.99 2.74
N ASN A 9 -16.92 6.23 1.88
CA ASN A 9 -15.78 5.33 1.72
C ASN A 9 -14.91 5.32 2.99
N ALA A 10 -14.64 6.47 3.59
CA ALA A 10 -13.94 6.54 4.87
C ALA A 10 -14.70 5.81 5.99
N ALA A 11 -16.02 6.01 6.09
CA ALA A 11 -16.88 5.31 7.05
C ALA A 11 -16.92 3.79 6.79
N TYR A 12 -16.89 3.36 5.54
CA TYR A 12 -16.82 1.93 5.18
C TYR A 12 -15.56 1.29 5.76
N TRP A 13 -14.38 1.90 5.54
CA TRP A 13 -13.11 1.36 6.03
C TRP A 13 -13.01 1.41 7.55
N GLU A 14 -13.44 2.51 8.18
CA GLU A 14 -13.49 2.63 9.63
C GLU A 14 -14.34 1.51 10.27
N ASN A 15 -15.54 1.24 9.72
CA ASN A 15 -16.41 0.18 10.17
C ASN A 15 -15.83 -1.22 9.91
N ARG A 16 -15.17 -1.41 8.77
CA ARG A 16 -14.55 -2.68 8.43
C ARG A 16 -13.39 -3.00 9.38
N HIS A 17 -12.54 -2.03 9.70
CA HIS A 17 -11.47 -2.21 10.69
C HIS A 17 -12.01 -2.51 12.08
N ARG A 18 -13.16 -1.95 12.44
CA ARG A 18 -13.80 -2.23 13.76
C ARG A 18 -14.38 -3.63 13.85
N ARG A 19 -14.97 -4.15 12.78
CA ARG A 19 -15.74 -5.40 12.80
C ARG A 19 -14.97 -6.66 12.42
N GLU A 20 -14.07 -6.55 11.46
CA GLU A 20 -13.37 -7.70 10.91
C GLU A 20 -12.09 -8.02 11.70
N GLY A 21 -11.67 -9.30 11.68
CA GLY A 21 -10.38 -9.74 12.20
C GLY A 21 -9.21 -9.11 11.46
N ASP A 22 -8.00 -9.32 11.95
CA ASP A 22 -6.80 -8.63 11.46
C ASP A 22 -6.55 -8.78 9.98
N LEU A 23 -6.59 -10.00 9.48
CA LEU A 23 -6.29 -10.26 8.08
C LEU A 23 -7.48 -9.99 7.17
N ARG A 24 -8.72 -10.17 7.66
CA ARG A 24 -9.92 -9.91 6.87
C ARG A 24 -10.23 -8.44 6.71
N SER A 25 -9.78 -7.60 7.63
CA SER A 25 -10.03 -6.15 7.57
C SER A 25 -9.37 -5.49 6.35
N GLY A 26 -8.17 -5.91 5.94
CA GLY A 26 -7.47 -5.46 4.73
C GLY A 26 -7.34 -6.54 3.66
N GLY A 27 -7.82 -7.77 3.91
CA GLY A 27 -7.71 -8.90 2.99
C GLY A 27 -8.95 -9.12 2.13
N HIS A 28 -9.01 -10.28 1.51
CA HIS A 28 -10.13 -10.65 0.64
C HIS A 28 -11.32 -11.15 1.47
N VAL A 29 -12.48 -10.53 1.33
CA VAL A 29 -13.67 -10.80 2.16
C VAL A 29 -14.20 -12.23 2.05
N SER A 30 -14.05 -12.87 0.90
CA SER A 30 -14.52 -14.24 0.68
C SER A 30 -13.52 -15.32 1.09
N TYR A 31 -12.32 -14.94 1.53
CA TYR A 31 -11.32 -15.89 2.02
C TYR A 31 -11.49 -16.12 3.53
N ASP A 32 -11.28 -17.36 3.96
CA ASP A 32 -11.12 -17.68 5.38
C ASP A 32 -9.80 -17.11 5.92
N GLU A 33 -9.61 -17.19 7.22
CA GLU A 33 -8.44 -16.64 7.91
C GLU A 33 -7.14 -17.27 7.39
N ALA A 34 -7.10 -18.60 7.25
CA ALA A 34 -5.92 -19.32 6.79
C ALA A 34 -5.56 -18.95 5.34
N THR A 35 -6.55 -18.82 4.47
CA THR A 35 -6.34 -18.40 3.08
C THR A 35 -5.86 -16.94 3.00
N ASN A 36 -6.44 -16.04 3.81
CA ASN A 36 -5.94 -14.67 3.91
C ASN A 36 -4.50 -14.64 4.42
N GLN A 37 -4.15 -15.44 5.43
CA GLN A 37 -2.78 -15.52 5.92
C GLN A 37 -1.80 -15.96 4.83
N MET A 38 -2.13 -16.99 4.06
CA MET A 38 -1.31 -17.43 2.92
C MET A 38 -1.16 -16.31 1.88
N PHE A 39 -2.21 -15.55 1.62
CA PHE A 39 -2.19 -14.45 0.67
C PHE A 39 -1.31 -13.29 1.16
N TYR A 40 -1.36 -12.96 2.45
CA TYR A 40 -0.47 -11.96 3.07
C TYR A 40 1.00 -12.41 3.03
N MET A 41 1.28 -13.66 3.38
CA MET A 41 2.64 -14.21 3.33
C MET A 41 3.20 -14.22 1.90
N ARG A 42 2.38 -14.54 0.89
CA ARG A 42 2.80 -14.48 -0.52
C ARG A 42 3.24 -13.07 -0.91
N ARG A 43 2.45 -12.06 -0.56
CA ARG A 43 2.77 -10.65 -0.84
C ARG A 43 4.01 -10.19 -0.06
N LEU A 44 4.13 -10.57 1.20
CA LEU A 44 5.32 -10.26 2.00
C LEU A 44 6.59 -10.86 1.38
N SER A 45 6.56 -12.12 0.98
CA SER A 45 7.70 -12.76 0.32
C SER A 45 8.15 -12.01 -0.93
N MET A 46 7.21 -11.62 -1.80
CA MET A 46 7.51 -10.84 -2.99
C MET A 46 8.05 -9.43 -2.65
N LEU A 47 7.46 -8.79 -1.63
CA LEU A 47 7.91 -7.47 -1.19
C LEU A 47 9.35 -7.53 -0.69
N LEU A 48 9.69 -8.52 0.13
CA LEU A 48 11.06 -8.72 0.64
C LEU A 48 12.06 -9.03 -0.49
N GLU A 49 11.66 -9.75 -1.53
CA GLU A 49 12.49 -9.99 -2.72
C GLU A 49 12.86 -8.66 -3.42
N PHE A 50 11.90 -7.76 -3.59
CA PHE A 50 12.17 -6.44 -4.19
C PHE A 50 12.99 -5.53 -3.26
N ILE A 51 12.78 -5.62 -1.96
CA ILE A 51 13.53 -4.85 -0.94
C ILE A 51 14.96 -5.36 -0.85
N GLY A 52 15.19 -6.67 -0.94
CA GLY A 52 16.51 -7.29 -0.83
C GLY A 52 17.53 -6.77 -1.82
N ASP A 53 17.11 -6.40 -3.03
CA ASP A 53 17.98 -5.80 -4.04
C ASP A 53 18.50 -4.39 -3.66
N GLN A 54 17.95 -3.79 -2.61
CA GLN A 54 18.28 -2.42 -2.17
C GLN A 54 19.11 -2.36 -0.89
N SER A 55 19.20 -3.49 -0.16
CA SER A 55 19.77 -3.47 1.18
C SER A 55 21.24 -3.87 1.19
N ASP A 56 22.09 -3.02 1.78
CA ASP A 56 23.21 -3.55 2.55
C ASP A 56 22.59 -4.46 3.63
N PRO A 57 22.93 -5.76 3.67
CA PRO A 57 22.36 -6.68 4.67
C PRO A 57 22.56 -6.23 6.12
N GLN A 58 23.38 -5.21 6.35
CA GLN A 58 23.73 -4.68 7.67
C GLN A 58 23.06 -3.34 8.01
N ALA A 59 22.34 -2.71 7.06
CA ALA A 59 21.69 -1.41 7.29
C ALA A 59 20.15 -1.54 7.21
N PRO A 60 19.42 -1.17 8.27
CA PRO A 60 17.96 -1.15 8.22
C PRO A 60 17.45 -0.13 7.21
N LEU A 61 16.48 -0.52 6.39
CA LEU A 61 15.78 0.39 5.49
C LEU A 61 14.73 1.21 6.24
N TYR A 62 14.50 2.43 5.79
CA TYR A 62 13.34 3.24 6.16
C TYR A 62 12.21 2.95 5.19
N ILE A 63 11.10 2.41 5.70
CA ILE A 63 9.96 1.97 4.88
C ILE A 63 8.71 2.72 5.32
N LEU A 64 7.94 3.23 4.33
CA LEU A 64 6.59 3.72 4.52
C LEU A 64 5.59 2.65 4.07
N ASP A 65 4.74 2.18 4.97
CA ASP A 65 3.56 1.36 4.71
C ASP A 65 2.34 2.28 4.59
N ALA A 66 2.00 2.65 3.35
CA ALA A 66 0.98 3.65 3.04
C ALA A 66 -0.40 2.98 2.85
N GLY A 67 -1.29 3.17 3.80
CA GLY A 67 -2.54 2.45 3.97
C GLY A 67 -2.30 1.16 4.76
N CYS A 68 -1.63 1.27 5.90
CA CYS A 68 -1.16 0.12 6.68
C CYS A 68 -2.29 -0.72 7.29
N GLY A 69 -3.54 -0.21 7.32
CA GLY A 69 -4.65 -0.85 7.98
C GLY A 69 -4.29 -1.18 9.43
N LYS A 70 -4.49 -2.42 9.85
CA LYS A 70 -4.12 -2.91 11.19
C LYS A 70 -2.64 -3.29 11.34
N GLY A 71 -1.75 -2.82 10.43
CA GLY A 71 -0.30 -2.86 10.55
C GLY A 71 0.34 -4.24 10.42
N TRP A 72 -0.27 -5.18 9.70
CA TRP A 72 0.31 -6.51 9.55
C TRP A 72 1.65 -6.46 8.78
N PHE A 73 1.69 -5.84 7.60
CA PHE A 73 2.92 -5.69 6.82
C PHE A 73 3.96 -4.86 7.56
N SER A 74 3.54 -3.76 8.19
CA SER A 74 4.43 -2.91 8.98
C SER A 74 5.18 -3.73 10.05
N ARG A 75 4.47 -4.56 10.82
CA ARG A 75 5.09 -5.39 11.87
C ARG A 75 5.99 -6.48 11.31
N GLU A 76 5.57 -7.14 10.22
CA GLU A 76 6.42 -8.17 9.63
C GLU A 76 7.72 -7.57 9.08
N LEU A 77 7.67 -6.41 8.40
CA LEU A 77 8.87 -5.71 7.94
C LEU A 77 9.78 -5.28 9.10
N ALA A 78 9.21 -4.84 10.22
CA ALA A 78 9.99 -4.50 11.41
C ALA A 78 10.71 -5.72 12.03
N LYS A 79 10.12 -6.92 11.95
CA LYS A 79 10.78 -8.17 12.40
C LYS A 79 12.02 -8.51 11.56
N PHE A 80 12.09 -8.05 10.31
CA PHE A 80 13.29 -8.16 9.47
C PHE A 80 14.32 -7.04 9.73
N GLY A 81 14.12 -6.24 10.78
CA GLY A 81 15.06 -5.21 11.21
C GLY A 81 14.87 -3.85 10.56
N HIS A 82 13.85 -3.66 9.72
CA HIS A 82 13.60 -2.38 9.06
C HIS A 82 12.91 -1.37 9.99
N GLN A 83 13.14 -0.08 9.75
CA GLN A 83 12.44 1.02 10.41
C GLN A 83 11.18 1.34 9.58
N VAL A 84 10.00 1.19 10.19
CA VAL A 84 8.74 1.28 9.46
C VAL A 84 7.84 2.36 10.05
N ASP A 85 7.35 3.24 9.17
CA ASP A 85 6.23 4.13 9.42
C ASP A 85 4.99 3.56 8.75
N GLY A 86 3.92 3.36 9.51
CA GLY A 86 2.60 2.98 9.00
C GLY A 86 1.66 4.17 9.04
N ILE A 87 0.99 4.46 7.94
CA ILE A 87 -0.05 5.50 7.88
C ILE A 87 -1.38 4.94 7.38
N ASP A 88 -2.47 5.38 8.00
CA ASP A 88 -3.83 5.04 7.57
C ASP A 88 -4.80 6.17 7.95
N GLY A 89 -5.88 6.31 7.19
CA GLY A 89 -6.95 7.28 7.47
C GLY A 89 -7.87 6.87 8.62
N SER A 90 -7.98 5.56 8.89
CA SER A 90 -8.84 5.00 9.92
C SER A 90 -8.26 5.21 11.32
N ALA A 91 -9.05 5.87 12.19
CA ALA A 91 -8.69 6.02 13.60
C ALA A 91 -8.58 4.68 14.30
N THR A 92 -9.61 3.81 14.12
CA THR A 92 -9.63 2.47 14.70
C THR A 92 -8.42 1.62 14.30
N ALA A 93 -8.01 1.67 13.03
CA ALA A 93 -6.84 0.92 12.57
C ALA A 93 -5.56 1.37 13.27
N ILE A 94 -5.34 2.67 13.37
CA ILE A 94 -4.14 3.25 13.99
C ILE A 94 -4.12 3.02 15.50
N GLU A 95 -5.23 3.19 16.20
CA GLU A 95 -5.35 2.88 17.64
C GLU A 95 -4.95 1.43 17.93
N LEU A 96 -5.51 0.48 17.17
CA LEU A 96 -5.15 -0.94 17.29
C LEU A 96 -3.68 -1.22 16.97
N CYS A 97 -3.08 -0.51 16.00
CA CYS A 97 -1.66 -0.63 15.71
C CYS A 97 -0.80 -0.15 16.87
N GLN A 98 -1.13 1.00 17.45
CA GLN A 98 -0.41 1.61 18.57
C GLN A 98 -0.51 0.74 19.84
N GLU A 99 -1.69 0.20 20.13
CA GLU A 99 -1.91 -0.73 21.26
C GLU A 99 -1.06 -2.00 21.14
N ARG A 100 -0.93 -2.55 19.93
CA ARG A 100 -0.14 -3.76 19.69
C ARG A 100 1.37 -3.51 19.68
N GLY A 101 1.80 -2.32 19.32
CA GLY A 101 3.22 -1.98 19.20
C GLY A 101 3.94 -2.85 18.15
N GLY A 102 5.09 -3.41 18.51
CA GLY A 102 5.85 -4.35 17.69
C GLY A 102 6.89 -3.69 16.77
N GLY A 103 7.34 -2.47 17.10
CA GLY A 103 8.45 -1.79 16.44
C GLY A 103 8.11 -0.64 15.50
N PRO A 104 7.07 -0.74 14.60
CA PRO A 104 6.71 0.37 13.74
C PRO A 104 6.16 1.58 14.50
N ARG A 105 6.27 2.77 13.88
CA ARG A 105 5.56 3.98 14.28
C ARG A 105 4.31 4.12 13.44
N TYR A 106 3.19 4.47 14.06
CA TYR A 106 1.90 4.55 13.38
C TYR A 106 1.28 5.93 13.50
N PHE A 107 0.75 6.45 12.37
CA PHE A 107 0.21 7.79 12.29
C PHE A 107 -1.13 7.79 11.54
N ARG A 108 -2.10 8.49 12.10
CA ARG A 108 -3.35 8.74 11.40
C ARG A 108 -3.18 9.88 10.40
N SER A 109 -3.30 9.58 9.11
CA SER A 109 -3.23 10.56 8.02
C SER A 109 -3.88 10.01 6.76
N THR A 110 -4.43 10.88 5.93
CA THR A 110 -4.69 10.54 4.53
C THR A 110 -3.35 10.44 3.80
N LEU A 111 -3.31 9.62 2.75
CA LEU A 111 -2.06 9.38 2.02
C LEU A 111 -1.60 10.61 1.24
N SER A 112 -2.53 11.43 0.75
CA SER A 112 -2.24 12.69 0.06
C SER A 112 -1.72 13.78 0.99
N ALA A 113 -2.11 13.75 2.27
CA ALA A 113 -1.73 14.77 3.26
C ALA A 113 -0.47 14.42 4.05
N TRP A 114 -0.01 13.17 4.02
CA TRP A 114 1.15 12.75 4.77
C TRP A 114 2.39 13.57 4.42
N ARG A 115 3.10 14.02 5.43
CA ARG A 115 4.39 14.71 5.30
C ARG A 115 5.39 14.04 6.25
N SER A 116 6.58 13.77 5.72
CA SER A 116 7.68 13.18 6.47
C SER A 116 8.88 14.13 6.47
N PRO A 117 9.64 14.22 7.57
CA PRO A 117 10.87 14.99 7.60
C PRO A 117 12.03 14.32 6.86
N TRP A 118 11.86 13.06 6.44
CA TRP A 118 12.83 12.28 5.67
C TRP A 118 12.19 11.60 4.47
N LEU A 119 13.03 11.16 3.55
CA LEU A 119 12.65 10.30 2.44
C LEU A 119 12.84 8.83 2.82
N TYR A 120 12.03 7.95 2.22
CA TYR A 120 12.05 6.52 2.48
C TYR A 120 12.84 5.76 1.42
N ASP A 121 13.49 4.68 1.83
CA ASP A 121 14.09 3.68 0.92
C ASP A 121 13.03 2.98 0.11
N VAL A 122 11.91 2.68 0.76
CA VAL A 122 10.75 2.02 0.14
C VAL A 122 9.47 2.71 0.59
N VAL A 123 8.63 3.05 -0.36
CA VAL A 123 7.22 3.40 -0.13
C VAL A 123 6.39 2.26 -0.68
N ALA A 124 5.65 1.57 0.20
CA ALA A 124 4.76 0.48 -0.17
C ALA A 124 3.29 0.89 0.02
N SER A 125 2.43 0.57 -0.95
CA SER A 125 0.98 0.78 -0.84
C SER A 125 0.27 -0.49 -1.34
N ILE A 126 -0.21 -1.31 -0.41
CA ILE A 126 -0.67 -2.68 -0.68
C ILE A 126 -2.18 -2.77 -0.53
N ASP A 127 -2.89 -2.98 -1.62
CA ASP A 127 -4.36 -3.08 -1.72
C ASP A 127 -5.08 -1.81 -1.24
N VAL A 128 -4.57 -0.63 -1.61
CA VAL A 128 -5.08 0.66 -1.13
C VAL A 128 -5.52 1.59 -2.26
N LEU A 129 -4.67 1.84 -3.25
CA LEU A 129 -4.88 2.94 -4.20
C LEU A 129 -6.16 2.80 -5.03
N PHE A 130 -6.58 1.59 -5.36
CA PHE A 130 -7.85 1.34 -6.05
C PHE A 130 -9.10 1.53 -5.16
N HIS A 131 -8.91 1.81 -3.87
CA HIS A 131 -9.97 2.22 -2.94
C HIS A 131 -10.10 3.73 -2.78
N ILE A 132 -9.24 4.51 -3.40
CA ILE A 132 -9.40 5.95 -3.51
C ILE A 132 -10.27 6.22 -4.75
N LEU A 133 -11.54 6.57 -4.52
CA LEU A 133 -12.56 6.57 -5.58
C LEU A 133 -12.53 7.84 -6.42
N ASP A 134 -12.19 8.97 -5.83
CA ASP A 134 -12.03 10.26 -6.49
C ASP A 134 -10.70 10.33 -7.26
N ASP A 135 -10.75 10.70 -8.53
CA ASP A 135 -9.58 10.73 -9.41
C ASP A 135 -8.55 11.78 -8.99
N ASP A 136 -9.01 12.96 -8.56
CA ASP A 136 -8.11 14.04 -8.15
C ASP A 136 -7.40 13.68 -6.83
N GLU A 137 -8.11 13.06 -5.89
CA GLU A 137 -7.51 12.57 -4.64
C GLU A 137 -6.54 11.43 -4.89
N TRP A 138 -6.88 10.51 -5.81
CA TRP A 138 -5.98 9.45 -6.22
C TRP A 138 -4.69 10.01 -6.84
N GLU A 139 -4.79 10.96 -7.76
CA GLU A 139 -3.62 11.57 -8.39
C GLU A 139 -2.75 12.32 -7.37
N ARG A 140 -3.37 13.12 -6.49
CA ARG A 140 -2.66 13.79 -5.38
C ARG A 140 -1.94 12.79 -4.50
N THR A 141 -2.59 11.66 -4.18
CA THR A 141 -2.01 10.58 -3.38
C THR A 141 -0.80 9.96 -4.08
N VAL A 142 -0.93 9.55 -5.34
CA VAL A 142 0.17 8.94 -6.10
C VAL A 142 1.37 9.89 -6.18
N ARG A 143 1.14 11.17 -6.50
CA ARG A 143 2.19 12.20 -6.56
C ARG A 143 2.85 12.43 -5.21
N ASN A 144 2.07 12.43 -4.13
CA ASN A 144 2.61 12.61 -2.78
C ASN A 144 3.49 11.42 -2.38
N LEU A 145 2.99 10.19 -2.50
CA LEU A 145 3.74 8.98 -2.15
C LEU A 145 5.03 8.86 -2.98
N ALA A 146 4.97 9.17 -4.28
CA ALA A 146 6.13 9.19 -5.15
C ALA A 146 7.21 10.19 -4.69
N SER A 147 6.79 11.36 -4.18
CA SER A 147 7.71 12.39 -3.69
C SER A 147 8.48 11.99 -2.42
N LEU A 148 7.97 11.02 -1.68
CA LEU A 148 8.56 10.51 -0.43
C LEU A 148 9.64 9.44 -0.64
N VAL A 149 9.79 8.94 -1.87
CA VAL A 149 10.83 7.95 -2.21
C VAL A 149 12.17 8.66 -2.37
N ARG A 150 13.25 8.18 -1.73
CA ARG A 150 14.60 8.73 -1.94
C ARG A 150 15.16 8.36 -3.32
N LEU A 151 16.20 9.06 -3.76
CA LEU A 151 16.95 8.66 -4.96
C LEU A 151 17.53 7.25 -4.77
N GLY A 152 17.34 6.38 -5.76
CA GLY A 152 17.67 4.95 -5.70
C GLY A 152 16.64 4.11 -4.93
N GLY A 153 15.68 4.73 -4.24
CA GLY A 153 14.62 4.03 -3.52
C GLY A 153 13.51 3.50 -4.42
N LYS A 154 12.61 2.71 -3.85
CA LYS A 154 11.51 2.07 -4.57
C LYS A 154 10.13 2.57 -4.14
N PHE A 155 9.24 2.70 -5.12
CA PHE A 155 7.80 2.76 -4.90
C PHE A 155 7.18 1.44 -5.36
N ILE A 156 6.53 0.73 -4.45
CA ILE A 156 5.89 -0.57 -4.70
C ILE A 156 4.41 -0.44 -4.37
N LEU A 157 3.57 -0.58 -5.37
CA LEU A 157 2.13 -0.51 -5.19
C LEU A 157 1.45 -1.76 -5.75
N SER A 158 0.35 -2.18 -5.15
CA SER A 158 -0.45 -3.26 -5.71
C SER A 158 -1.67 -2.72 -6.46
N ASP A 159 -1.87 -3.22 -7.67
CA ASP A 159 -3.04 -2.96 -8.51
C ASP A 159 -3.15 -4.05 -9.60
N TRP A 160 -4.21 -3.97 -10.41
CA TRP A 160 -4.35 -4.85 -11.58
C TRP A 160 -3.25 -4.60 -12.61
N GLY A 161 -2.89 -5.64 -13.36
CA GLY A 161 -1.88 -5.55 -14.42
C GLY A 161 -2.39 -4.99 -15.75
N GLU A 162 -3.54 -4.34 -15.77
CA GLU A 162 -4.21 -3.86 -16.98
C GLU A 162 -3.78 -2.44 -17.37
N ASP A 163 -3.99 -2.08 -18.64
CA ASP A 163 -3.66 -0.75 -19.14
C ASP A 163 -4.83 0.24 -19.02
N GLY A 164 -6.07 -0.26 -18.95
CA GLY A 164 -7.29 0.53 -18.87
C GLY A 164 -7.93 0.56 -17.50
N ASP A 165 -8.75 1.59 -17.27
CA ASP A 165 -9.45 1.77 -15.99
C ASP A 165 -10.67 0.83 -15.91
N ARG A 166 -11.00 0.39 -14.68
CA ARG A 166 -12.20 -0.40 -14.39
C ARG A 166 -12.82 -0.03 -13.05
N VAL A 167 -14.13 -0.17 -12.96
CA VAL A 167 -14.89 0.01 -11.72
C VAL A 167 -15.43 -1.35 -11.26
N TYR A 168 -15.17 -1.70 -10.00
CA TYR A 168 -15.71 -2.90 -9.38
C TYR A 168 -16.60 -2.54 -8.18
N GLY A 169 -17.88 -2.88 -8.29
CA GLY A 169 -18.85 -2.51 -7.27
C GLY A 169 -18.99 -0.99 -7.14
N ASN A 170 -19.05 -0.51 -5.91
CA ASN A 170 -19.15 0.92 -5.58
C ASN A 170 -17.97 1.45 -4.75
N TYR A 171 -16.96 0.61 -4.48
CA TYR A 171 -15.85 0.90 -3.56
C TYR A 171 -14.46 0.62 -4.15
N GLN A 172 -14.36 0.32 -5.44
CA GLN A 172 -13.08 0.10 -6.13
C GLN A 172 -13.08 0.76 -7.51
N VAL A 173 -12.06 1.56 -7.76
CA VAL A 173 -11.72 2.12 -9.07
C VAL A 173 -10.26 1.75 -9.37
N VAL A 174 -10.09 0.74 -10.20
CA VAL A 174 -8.78 0.34 -10.74
C VAL A 174 -8.37 1.36 -11.78
N ARG A 175 -7.17 1.91 -11.65
CA ARG A 175 -6.58 2.77 -12.68
C ARG A 175 -5.50 2.00 -13.41
N GLY A 176 -5.61 1.97 -14.72
CA GLY A 176 -4.66 1.27 -15.57
C GLY A 176 -3.25 1.87 -15.52
N ARG A 177 -2.25 1.05 -15.89
CA ARG A 177 -0.85 1.49 -15.94
C ARG A 177 -0.62 2.79 -16.71
N LYS A 178 -1.42 3.05 -17.75
CA LYS A 178 -1.35 4.30 -18.54
C LYS A 178 -1.62 5.55 -17.70
N ARG A 179 -2.32 5.42 -16.57
CA ARG A 179 -2.54 6.52 -15.61
C ARG A 179 -1.35 6.69 -14.65
N TYR A 180 -0.77 5.59 -14.17
CA TYR A 180 0.37 5.61 -13.24
C TYR A 180 1.66 6.09 -13.90
N LEU A 181 1.99 5.59 -15.10
CA LEU A 181 3.30 5.78 -15.71
C LEU A 181 3.67 7.27 -15.90
N PRO A 182 2.82 8.14 -16.46
CA PRO A 182 3.16 9.56 -16.61
C PRO A 182 3.37 10.26 -15.26
N LEU A 183 2.48 10.01 -14.28
CA LEU A 183 2.55 10.63 -12.96
C LEU A 183 3.84 10.29 -12.21
N LEU A 184 4.29 9.05 -12.35
CA LEU A 184 5.47 8.54 -11.67
C LEU A 184 6.76 8.94 -12.40
N ASP A 185 6.76 8.97 -13.74
CA ASP A 185 7.90 9.47 -14.53
C ASP A 185 8.17 10.97 -14.27
N GLU A 186 7.12 11.79 -14.13
CA GLU A 186 7.27 13.20 -13.74
C GLU A 186 8.00 13.37 -12.39
N ARG A 187 7.94 12.37 -11.53
CA ARG A 187 8.63 12.32 -10.23
C ARG A 187 9.96 11.58 -10.28
N GLY A 188 10.43 11.23 -11.47
CA GLY A 188 11.69 10.53 -11.67
C GLY A 188 11.67 9.04 -11.29
N LEU A 189 10.49 8.44 -11.25
CA LEU A 189 10.31 7.01 -10.97
C LEU A 189 10.21 6.24 -12.29
N ARG A 190 11.20 5.40 -12.55
CA ARG A 190 11.22 4.48 -13.69
C ARG A 190 10.43 3.22 -13.34
N PHE A 191 9.59 2.76 -14.25
CA PHE A 191 8.88 1.49 -14.12
C PHE A 191 9.83 0.30 -14.33
N ASP A 192 9.94 -0.58 -13.34
CA ASP A 192 10.77 -1.78 -13.38
C ASP A 192 9.99 -3.03 -13.80
N GLY A 193 8.68 -3.06 -13.56
CA GLY A 193 7.82 -4.18 -13.97
C GLY A 193 6.55 -4.34 -13.16
N TRP A 194 5.67 -5.20 -13.69
CA TRP A 194 4.49 -5.68 -12.98
C TRP A 194 4.64 -7.17 -12.69
N HIS A 195 4.45 -7.54 -11.42
CA HIS A 195 4.69 -8.88 -10.88
C HIS A 195 3.40 -9.45 -10.27
N PRO A 196 2.68 -10.34 -10.99
CA PRO A 196 1.41 -10.87 -10.53
C PRO A 196 1.56 -11.72 -9.27
N PHE A 197 0.60 -11.62 -8.35
CA PHE A 197 0.63 -12.43 -7.13
C PHE A 197 0.47 -13.93 -7.41
N LYS A 198 -0.18 -14.30 -8.54
CA LYS A 198 -0.46 -15.71 -8.92
C LYS A 198 -1.11 -16.49 -7.78
N PHE A 199 -2.06 -15.85 -7.10
CA PHE A 199 -2.78 -16.44 -5.98
C PHE A 199 -4.26 -16.58 -6.32
N ARG A 200 -4.76 -17.82 -6.44
CA ARG A 200 -6.17 -18.16 -6.70
C ARG A 200 -6.82 -17.35 -7.84
N GLY A 201 -6.07 -17.12 -8.92
CA GLY A 201 -6.58 -16.36 -10.07
C GLY A 201 -6.73 -14.85 -9.85
N SER A 202 -6.19 -14.30 -8.75
CA SER A 202 -6.18 -12.85 -8.52
C SER A 202 -5.50 -12.11 -9.69
N PRO A 203 -6.14 -11.07 -10.26
CA PRO A 203 -5.57 -10.25 -11.32
C PRO A 203 -4.57 -9.20 -10.77
N ILE A 204 -4.40 -9.15 -9.46
CA ILE A 204 -3.57 -8.15 -8.78
C ILE A 204 -2.11 -8.61 -8.72
N GLY A 205 -1.20 -7.65 -8.77
CA GLY A 205 0.24 -7.84 -8.60
C GLY A 205 0.90 -6.56 -8.13
N PHE A 206 2.20 -6.61 -7.90
CA PHE A 206 2.98 -5.43 -7.60
C PHE A 206 3.45 -4.74 -8.89
N HIS A 207 3.22 -3.44 -8.95
CA HIS A 207 3.95 -2.52 -9.83
C HIS A 207 5.15 -1.99 -9.05
N VAL A 208 6.33 -2.17 -9.60
CA VAL A 208 7.59 -1.77 -8.98
C VAL A 208 8.19 -0.62 -9.77
N PHE A 209 8.61 0.41 -9.06
CA PHE A 209 9.26 1.58 -9.63
C PHE A 209 10.52 1.91 -8.83
N THR A 210 11.57 2.37 -9.50
CA THR A 210 12.80 2.88 -8.87
C THR A 210 12.98 4.35 -9.18
N ARG A 211 13.26 5.17 -8.16
CA ARG A 211 13.56 6.60 -8.35
C ARG A 211 14.97 6.79 -8.89
N THR A 212 15.08 7.33 -10.10
CA THR A 212 16.36 7.49 -10.84
C THR A 212 16.78 8.95 -11.00
N ARG A 213 15.91 9.91 -10.69
CA ARG A 213 16.17 11.35 -10.79
C ARG A 213 15.26 12.16 -9.84
#